data_8e64947e06e9c93888474b145799daa6
#
_entry.id   8e64947e06e9c93888474b145799daa6
#
_cell.length_a   1.000
_cell.length_b   1.000
_cell.length_c   1.000
_cell.angle_alpha   90.00
_cell.angle_beta   90.00
_cell.angle_gamma   90.00
#
_symmetry.space_group_name_H-M   'P 1'
#
loop_
_entity.id
_entity.type
_entity.pdbx_description
1 polymer ?
#
loop_
_entity_poly.entity_id
_entity_poly.type
_entity_poly.pdbx_seq_one_letter_code
_entity_poly.pdbx_strand_id
1 'polypeptide(L)'
;PALPLEFRREDSLTVVTDRDSGNMFRIQCGGKFPVRLKKGRIYRAADTIVRPAYLQYMIPDPNFRAYLLEQGYIEEIGENGSRVVVTPAGRAATKIDCSRRGIASLAGIEYFPLLEELNCCMNMISTLDLTQNPRLVKLDCSGNCLKSLDVSHNSVLMELRCMLNELVALETDRNPKLTVLHCAFNRSLKALDVTGNPLLKELVCTENSLSSLDVSHNLELKKLMCGNGFVKKNRLETLDVSKNTKLDTLECSGCWLKTLDVSRNRDLIYLNCSRNELERLNLGAVPNLKELDCPMNKLSRLDVSRCKALTWISCDRNSLSSLDVSHNRSLNWLSCGENLLTTLDVSHNSVLETLWCNDNQLTTLDLSGNPILRKLYCCNNRLSSLDLSKNKFLEPRNVSDHGNCFPEEEGSIVVNSCCF
;
A
#
# COMPACT_ATOMS: atom_id res chain seq x y z
N PRO A 1 -26.26 -4.93 -50.96
CA PRO A 1 -26.26 -5.68 -49.74
C PRO A 1 -27.12 -5.00 -48.70
N ALA A 2 -28.09 -5.72 -48.12
CA ALA A 2 -28.92 -5.18 -47.06
C ALA A 2 -28.06 -4.95 -45.83
N LEU A 3 -28.23 -3.80 -45.17
CA LEU A 3 -27.60 -3.55 -43.89
C LEU A 3 -28.11 -4.58 -42.86
N PRO A 4 -27.26 -5.16 -41.99
CA PRO A 4 -27.66 -6.07 -40.96
C PRO A 4 -28.34 -5.32 -39.79
N LEU A 5 -29.57 -4.85 -40.03
CA LEU A 5 -30.36 -4.13 -39.05
C LEU A 5 -31.49 -5.02 -38.54
N GLU A 6 -31.62 -5.14 -37.23
CA GLU A 6 -32.76 -5.75 -36.56
C GLU A 6 -33.76 -4.68 -36.13
N PHE A 7 -35.03 -4.93 -36.36
CA PHE A 7 -36.13 -4.04 -36.00
C PHE A 7 -37.00 -4.68 -34.92
N ARG A 8 -37.14 -4.03 -33.78
CA ARG A 8 -38.09 -4.40 -32.72
C ARG A 8 -39.10 -3.25 -32.53
N ARG A 9 -40.35 -3.60 -32.39
CA ARG A 9 -41.43 -2.65 -32.13
C ARG A 9 -41.73 -2.69 -30.64
N GLU A 10 -41.54 -1.55 -29.95
CA GLU A 10 -41.95 -1.36 -28.58
C GLU A 10 -42.82 -0.09 -28.53
N ASP A 11 -44.12 -0.27 -28.33
CA ASP A 11 -45.11 0.82 -28.35
C ASP A 11 -45.05 1.68 -29.64
N SER A 12 -45.00 2.98 -29.55
CA SER A 12 -44.88 3.90 -30.68
C SER A 12 -43.43 4.07 -31.21
N LEU A 13 -42.49 3.27 -30.73
CA LEU A 13 -41.07 3.36 -31.06
C LEU A 13 -40.56 2.12 -31.78
N THR A 14 -39.77 2.30 -32.83
CA THR A 14 -39.00 1.19 -33.46
C THR A 14 -37.57 1.29 -33.08
N VAL A 15 -37.02 0.24 -32.44
CA VAL A 15 -35.61 0.12 -32.14
C VAL A 15 -34.90 -0.55 -33.29
N VAL A 16 -33.85 0.07 -33.80
CA VAL A 16 -33.01 -0.46 -34.87
C VAL A 16 -31.64 -0.72 -34.32
N THR A 17 -31.17 -1.97 -34.38
CA THR A 17 -29.80 -2.33 -33.94
C THR A 17 -28.95 -2.58 -35.18
N ASP A 18 -27.81 -1.90 -35.25
CA ASP A 18 -26.76 -2.20 -36.21
C ASP A 18 -25.95 -3.40 -35.70
N ARG A 19 -26.05 -4.56 -36.35
CA ARG A 19 -25.38 -5.80 -35.93
C ARG A 19 -23.86 -5.73 -36.00
N ASP A 20 -23.29 -4.88 -36.86
CA ASP A 20 -21.84 -4.79 -37.04
C ASP A 20 -21.17 -3.90 -35.97
N SER A 21 -21.88 -2.89 -35.49
CA SER A 21 -21.36 -1.94 -34.49
C SER A 21 -22.00 -2.10 -33.10
N GLY A 22 -23.09 -2.88 -32.98
CA GLY A 22 -23.84 -2.99 -31.73
C GLY A 22 -24.63 -1.72 -31.35
N ASN A 23 -24.61 -0.68 -32.17
CA ASN A 23 -25.29 0.58 -31.88
C ASN A 23 -26.81 0.43 -32.04
N MET A 24 -27.54 0.78 -31.01
CA MET A 24 -29.02 0.84 -31.04
C MET A 24 -29.47 2.26 -31.38
N PHE A 25 -30.44 2.32 -32.32
CA PHE A 25 -31.08 3.56 -32.72
C PHE A 25 -32.58 3.44 -32.41
N ARG A 26 -33.16 4.44 -31.78
CA ARG A 26 -34.62 4.54 -31.61
C ARG A 26 -35.17 5.49 -32.66
N ILE A 27 -36.12 5.00 -33.45
CA ILE A 27 -36.79 5.78 -34.49
C ILE A 27 -38.23 5.98 -34.05
N GLN A 28 -38.64 7.21 -33.82
CA GLN A 28 -40.05 7.57 -33.59
C GLN A 28 -40.71 7.81 -34.95
N CYS A 29 -41.62 6.93 -35.34
CA CYS A 29 -42.35 7.07 -36.59
C CYS A 29 -43.79 7.49 -36.33
N GLY A 30 -44.16 8.68 -36.73
CA GLY A 30 -45.56 9.12 -36.88
C GLY A 30 -46.19 8.48 -38.11
N GLY A 31 -46.68 7.23 -37.99
CA GLY A 31 -47.58 6.53 -38.89
C GLY A 31 -47.18 6.38 -40.38
N LYS A 32 -46.90 5.17 -40.79
CA LYS A 32 -46.71 4.50 -42.10
C LYS A 32 -45.26 4.19 -42.47
N PHE A 33 -44.95 2.87 -42.48
CA PHE A 33 -43.74 2.23 -43.00
C PHE A 33 -43.84 2.00 -44.52
N PRO A 34 -42.68 1.88 -45.24
CA PRO A 34 -41.32 1.57 -44.79
C PRO A 34 -40.28 2.65 -45.05
N VAL A 35 -39.30 2.81 -44.12
CA VAL A 35 -38.10 3.62 -44.31
C VAL A 35 -37.00 2.71 -44.88
N ARG A 36 -36.46 3.00 -46.05
CA ARG A 36 -35.24 2.36 -46.58
C ARG A 36 -34.01 3.20 -46.24
N LEU A 37 -33.10 2.61 -45.47
CA LEU A 37 -31.83 3.25 -45.13
C LEU A 37 -30.71 2.72 -46.04
N LYS A 38 -29.89 3.60 -46.61
CA LYS A 38 -28.64 3.24 -47.30
C LYS A 38 -27.44 3.68 -46.48
N LYS A 39 -26.37 2.87 -46.47
CA LYS A 39 -25.14 3.10 -45.77
C LYS A 39 -24.62 4.54 -46.03
N GLY A 40 -24.42 5.31 -44.97
CA GLY A 40 -23.78 6.65 -45.03
C GLY A 40 -24.67 7.83 -45.42
N ARG A 41 -25.99 7.67 -45.54
CA ARG A 41 -26.92 8.81 -45.78
C ARG A 41 -28.14 8.74 -44.88
N ILE A 42 -28.40 9.86 -44.19
CA ILE A 42 -29.67 10.08 -43.48
C ILE A 42 -30.69 10.56 -44.48
N TYR A 43 -31.77 9.79 -44.69
CA TYR A 43 -32.88 10.22 -45.56
C TYR A 43 -33.91 10.93 -44.69
N ARG A 44 -34.24 12.18 -45.08
CA ARG A 44 -35.44 12.83 -44.59
C ARG A 44 -36.63 12.23 -45.36
N ALA A 45 -37.46 11.41 -44.72
CA ALA A 45 -38.87 11.39 -45.06
C ALA A 45 -39.42 12.73 -44.54
N ALA A 46 -40.22 13.44 -45.33
CA ALA A 46 -40.82 14.67 -44.88
C ALA A 46 -41.48 14.43 -43.52
N ASP A 47 -41.04 15.10 -42.48
CA ASP A 47 -41.47 14.99 -41.07
C ASP A 47 -40.84 13.92 -40.18
N THR A 48 -39.74 13.27 -40.58
CA THR A 48 -39.05 12.32 -39.67
C THR A 48 -37.62 12.77 -39.45
N ILE A 49 -37.34 13.38 -38.29
CA ILE A 49 -35.97 13.67 -37.87
C ILE A 49 -35.47 12.35 -37.25
N VAL A 50 -34.59 11.63 -37.95
CA VAL A 50 -33.78 10.55 -37.35
C VAL A 50 -32.73 11.29 -36.49
N ARG A 51 -33.07 11.53 -35.27
CA ARG A 51 -32.06 11.89 -34.25
C ARG A 51 -31.37 10.59 -33.86
N PRO A 52 -30.03 10.54 -33.78
CA PRO A 52 -29.41 9.44 -33.08
C PRO A 52 -30.13 9.35 -31.72
N ALA A 53 -30.63 8.16 -31.39
CA ALA A 53 -31.27 7.96 -30.11
C ALA A 53 -30.16 8.18 -29.07
N TYR A 54 -30.12 9.35 -28.48
CA TYR A 54 -29.30 9.58 -27.32
C TYR A 54 -29.84 8.64 -26.25
N LEU A 55 -29.10 7.59 -25.94
CA LEU A 55 -29.42 6.77 -24.80
C LEU A 55 -29.48 7.71 -23.60
N GLN A 56 -30.68 7.83 -23.03
CA GLN A 56 -30.91 8.67 -21.87
C GLN A 56 -30.51 7.87 -20.66
N TYR A 57 -29.49 8.31 -19.97
CA TYR A 57 -28.93 7.64 -18.82
C TYR A 57 -29.41 8.31 -17.53
N MET A 58 -29.48 7.54 -16.49
CA MET A 58 -29.70 8.04 -15.13
C MET A 58 -28.41 7.91 -14.34
N ILE A 59 -27.91 8.99 -13.82
CA ILE A 59 -26.82 9.03 -12.86
C ILE A 59 -27.40 9.53 -11.55
N PRO A 60 -27.75 8.62 -10.63
CA PRO A 60 -28.56 8.95 -9.45
C PRO A 60 -27.78 9.76 -8.41
N ASP A 61 -26.45 9.56 -8.30
CA ASP A 61 -25.66 10.29 -7.33
C ASP A 61 -25.42 11.73 -7.78
N PRO A 62 -25.86 12.74 -7.00
CA PRO A 62 -25.76 14.14 -7.42
C PRO A 62 -24.31 14.63 -7.53
N ASN A 63 -23.41 14.12 -6.68
CA ASN A 63 -22.02 14.54 -6.66
C ASN A 63 -21.26 13.95 -7.86
N PHE A 64 -21.53 12.66 -8.18
CA PHE A 64 -20.95 12.03 -9.37
C PHE A 64 -21.45 12.68 -10.65
N ARG A 65 -22.75 12.97 -10.69
CA ARG A 65 -23.36 13.69 -11.81
C ARG A 65 -22.77 15.09 -11.99
N ALA A 66 -22.65 15.85 -10.91
CA ALA A 66 -22.03 17.18 -10.94
C ALA A 66 -20.58 17.13 -11.43
N TYR A 67 -19.81 16.14 -10.99
CA TYR A 67 -18.45 15.91 -11.47
C TYR A 67 -18.42 15.65 -12.99
N LEU A 68 -19.28 14.76 -13.50
CA LEU A 68 -19.30 14.43 -14.93
C LEU A 68 -19.74 15.61 -15.80
N LEU A 69 -20.65 16.47 -15.30
CA LEU A 69 -21.04 17.72 -15.94
C LEU A 69 -19.88 18.72 -16.00
N GLU A 70 -19.17 18.88 -14.87
CA GLU A 70 -17.99 19.75 -14.76
C GLU A 70 -16.90 19.35 -15.75
N GLN A 71 -16.71 18.04 -15.97
CA GLN A 71 -15.74 17.52 -16.94
C GLN A 71 -16.25 17.58 -18.40
N GLY A 72 -17.51 17.94 -18.63
CA GLY A 72 -18.13 17.90 -19.95
C GLY A 72 -18.33 16.48 -20.50
N TYR A 73 -18.35 15.46 -19.64
CA TYR A 73 -18.54 14.07 -20.05
C TYR A 73 -20.01 13.72 -20.28
N ILE A 74 -20.89 14.48 -19.68
CA ILE A 74 -22.33 14.37 -19.87
C ILE A 74 -22.98 15.74 -20.07
N GLU A 75 -24.17 15.74 -20.65
CA GLU A 75 -25.06 16.90 -20.76
C GLU A 75 -26.42 16.55 -20.20
N GLU A 76 -27.08 17.48 -19.52
CA GLU A 76 -28.42 17.32 -19.03
C GLU A 76 -29.46 17.55 -20.14
N ILE A 77 -30.51 16.72 -20.17
CA ILE A 77 -31.60 16.83 -21.13
C ILE A 77 -32.95 16.74 -20.42
N GLY A 78 -33.96 17.38 -21.00
CA GLY A 78 -35.35 17.39 -20.51
C GLY A 78 -35.64 18.52 -19.49
N GLU A 79 -36.94 18.66 -19.19
CA GLU A 79 -37.46 19.64 -18.25
C GLU A 79 -36.95 19.34 -16.85
N ASN A 80 -36.13 19.68 -16.17
CA ASN A 80 -35.55 19.39 -14.84
C ASN A 80 -34.24 18.59 -14.81
N GLY A 81 -33.58 18.40 -15.96
CA GLY A 81 -32.27 17.74 -15.97
C GLY A 81 -32.24 16.31 -15.42
N SER A 82 -33.39 15.62 -15.37
CA SER A 82 -33.49 14.28 -14.79
C SER A 82 -32.77 13.19 -15.58
N ARG A 83 -32.43 13.49 -16.82
CA ARG A 83 -31.76 12.56 -17.75
C ARG A 83 -30.50 13.18 -18.29
N VAL A 84 -29.52 12.37 -18.60
CA VAL A 84 -28.24 12.79 -19.15
C VAL A 84 -27.91 12.08 -20.45
N VAL A 85 -27.10 12.71 -21.28
CA VAL A 85 -26.46 12.13 -22.46
C VAL A 85 -24.97 12.13 -22.27
N VAL A 86 -24.31 11.01 -22.58
CA VAL A 86 -22.85 10.97 -22.63
C VAL A 86 -22.38 11.68 -23.89
N THR A 87 -21.55 12.71 -23.70
CA THR A 87 -20.97 13.50 -24.78
C THR A 87 -19.94 12.70 -25.60
N PRO A 88 -19.50 13.17 -26.78
CA PRO A 88 -18.37 12.57 -27.48
C PRO A 88 -17.10 12.51 -26.61
N ALA A 89 -16.84 13.54 -25.79
CA ALA A 89 -15.72 13.55 -24.84
C ALA A 89 -15.87 12.47 -23.77
N GLY A 90 -17.08 12.31 -23.20
CA GLY A 90 -17.36 11.25 -22.25
C GLY A 90 -17.20 9.85 -22.85
N ARG A 91 -17.66 9.62 -24.09
CA ARG A 91 -17.49 8.32 -24.77
C ARG A 91 -16.04 7.97 -25.06
N ALA A 92 -15.19 8.98 -25.25
CA ALA A 92 -13.76 8.83 -25.47
C ALA A 92 -12.94 8.84 -24.15
N ALA A 93 -13.58 9.01 -23.00
CA ALA A 93 -12.89 9.10 -21.73
C ALA A 93 -12.21 7.78 -21.37
N THR A 94 -10.92 7.82 -21.21
CA THR A 94 -10.09 6.70 -20.73
C THR A 94 -9.70 6.86 -19.27
N LYS A 95 -9.93 8.04 -18.68
CA LYS A 95 -9.58 8.35 -17.30
C LYS A 95 -10.69 9.15 -16.61
N ILE A 96 -11.05 8.71 -15.40
CA ILE A 96 -11.97 9.41 -14.50
C ILE A 96 -11.30 9.51 -13.14
N ASP A 97 -11.16 10.74 -12.63
CA ASP A 97 -10.71 11.03 -11.27
C ASP A 97 -11.80 11.84 -10.55
N CYS A 98 -12.66 11.12 -9.85
CA CYS A 98 -13.75 11.68 -9.05
C CYS A 98 -13.48 11.52 -7.54
N SER A 99 -12.21 11.50 -7.14
CA SER A 99 -11.81 11.36 -5.74
C SER A 99 -12.25 12.54 -4.87
N ARG A 100 -12.53 12.26 -3.58
CA ARG A 100 -12.83 13.27 -2.53
C ARG A 100 -14.01 14.19 -2.85
N ARG A 101 -15.08 13.63 -3.44
CA ARG A 101 -16.26 14.40 -3.85
C ARG A 101 -17.53 14.09 -3.05
N GLY A 102 -17.42 13.23 -2.02
CA GLY A 102 -18.57 12.81 -1.23
C GLY A 102 -19.57 11.97 -2.02
N ILE A 103 -19.12 11.24 -3.02
CA ILE A 103 -19.92 10.38 -3.88
C ILE A 103 -20.30 9.12 -3.11
N ALA A 104 -21.57 8.77 -3.12
CA ALA A 104 -22.06 7.53 -2.50
C ALA A 104 -22.31 6.40 -3.51
N SER A 105 -22.44 6.72 -4.80
CA SER A 105 -22.69 5.74 -5.85
C SER A 105 -22.04 6.15 -7.16
N LEU A 106 -21.37 5.20 -7.84
CA LEU A 106 -20.86 5.37 -9.20
C LEU A 106 -21.78 4.73 -10.24
N ALA A 107 -23.08 4.51 -9.95
CA ALA A 107 -24.03 4.10 -10.96
C ALA A 107 -24.02 5.09 -12.13
N GLY A 108 -23.77 4.60 -13.35
CA GLY A 108 -23.46 5.40 -14.53
C GLY A 108 -22.04 5.26 -15.04
N ILE A 109 -21.12 4.64 -14.24
CA ILE A 109 -19.73 4.37 -14.68
C ILE A 109 -19.70 3.37 -15.85
N GLU A 110 -20.69 2.51 -15.95
CA GLU A 110 -20.88 1.56 -17.05
C GLU A 110 -21.02 2.23 -18.43
N TYR A 111 -21.32 3.51 -18.47
CA TYR A 111 -21.45 4.27 -19.71
C TYR A 111 -20.11 4.79 -20.27
N PHE A 112 -19.01 4.41 -19.61
CA PHE A 112 -17.63 4.76 -20.00
C PHE A 112 -16.80 3.49 -20.33
N PRO A 113 -17.14 2.75 -21.42
CA PRO A 113 -16.55 1.44 -21.72
C PRO A 113 -15.07 1.48 -22.13
N LEU A 114 -14.53 2.66 -22.45
CA LEU A 114 -13.12 2.85 -22.79
C LEU A 114 -12.26 3.19 -21.59
N LEU A 115 -12.83 3.19 -20.38
CA LEU A 115 -12.13 3.58 -19.16
C LEU A 115 -10.95 2.65 -18.87
N GLU A 116 -9.75 3.23 -18.73
CA GLU A 116 -8.50 2.57 -18.41
C GLU A 116 -8.04 2.91 -16.99
N GLU A 117 -8.34 4.13 -16.52
CA GLU A 117 -7.99 4.58 -15.16
C GLU A 117 -9.23 5.13 -14.44
N LEU A 118 -9.52 4.57 -13.26
CA LEU A 118 -10.55 5.06 -12.35
C LEU A 118 -9.94 5.37 -10.99
N ASN A 119 -10.02 6.63 -10.59
CA ASN A 119 -9.75 7.06 -9.22
C ASN A 119 -11.05 7.58 -8.60
N CYS A 120 -11.60 6.82 -7.65
CA CYS A 120 -12.76 7.17 -6.86
C CYS A 120 -12.47 7.15 -5.36
N CYS A 121 -11.21 7.34 -4.98
CA CYS A 121 -10.79 7.25 -3.58
C CYS A 121 -11.40 8.35 -2.71
N MET A 122 -11.48 8.07 -1.40
CA MET A 122 -11.97 9.03 -0.39
C MET A 122 -13.38 9.56 -0.68
N ASN A 123 -14.31 8.63 -0.90
CA ASN A 123 -15.72 8.87 -1.10
C ASN A 123 -16.55 8.05 -0.08
N MET A 124 -17.85 7.85 -0.32
CA MET A 124 -18.75 7.09 0.54
C MET A 124 -19.40 5.90 -0.23
N ILE A 125 -18.68 5.35 -1.21
CA ILE A 125 -19.17 4.31 -2.11
C ILE A 125 -19.28 2.99 -1.33
N SER A 126 -20.46 2.41 -1.32
CA SER A 126 -20.72 1.13 -0.66
C SER A 126 -20.80 -0.07 -1.62
N THR A 127 -21.03 0.18 -2.91
CA THR A 127 -21.07 -0.82 -3.98
C THR A 127 -20.43 -0.24 -5.23
N LEU A 128 -19.67 -1.08 -5.98
CA LEU A 128 -18.99 -0.67 -7.20
C LEU A 128 -19.09 -1.79 -8.23
N ASP A 129 -19.81 -1.53 -9.31
CA ASP A 129 -19.94 -2.45 -10.47
C ASP A 129 -19.04 -1.96 -11.60
N LEU A 130 -18.04 -2.79 -11.96
CA LEU A 130 -17.06 -2.52 -13.01
C LEU A 130 -17.15 -3.53 -14.17
N THR A 131 -18.23 -4.31 -14.25
CA THR A 131 -18.41 -5.36 -15.27
C THR A 131 -18.40 -4.81 -16.69
N GLN A 132 -18.81 -3.55 -16.87
CA GLN A 132 -18.84 -2.88 -18.18
C GLN A 132 -17.59 -2.03 -18.47
N ASN A 133 -16.55 -2.12 -17.61
CA ASN A 133 -15.28 -1.41 -17.81
C ASN A 133 -14.10 -2.39 -18.01
N PRO A 134 -14.15 -3.27 -19.02
CA PRO A 134 -13.18 -4.37 -19.18
C PRO A 134 -11.75 -3.91 -19.55
N ARG A 135 -11.59 -2.64 -19.93
CA ARG A 135 -10.29 -2.04 -20.27
C ARG A 135 -9.55 -1.44 -19.07
N LEU A 136 -10.13 -1.57 -17.87
CA LEU A 136 -9.56 -0.94 -16.69
C LEU A 136 -8.17 -1.53 -16.36
N VAL A 137 -7.16 -0.67 -16.37
CA VAL A 137 -5.76 -0.96 -16.07
C VAL A 137 -5.41 -0.54 -14.64
N LYS A 138 -6.00 0.58 -14.18
CA LYS A 138 -5.76 1.13 -12.84
C LYS A 138 -7.07 1.46 -12.15
N LEU A 139 -7.21 0.95 -10.92
CA LEU A 139 -8.33 1.24 -10.04
C LEU A 139 -7.81 1.71 -8.68
N ASP A 140 -8.22 2.91 -8.26
CA ASP A 140 -8.12 3.36 -6.88
C ASP A 140 -9.50 3.65 -6.32
N CYS A 141 -9.98 2.76 -5.45
CA CYS A 141 -11.22 2.89 -4.69
C CYS A 141 -10.97 2.93 -3.19
N SER A 142 -9.78 3.34 -2.77
CA SER A 142 -9.38 3.43 -1.37
C SER A 142 -10.23 4.45 -0.59
N GLY A 143 -10.43 4.22 0.70
CA GLY A 143 -11.17 5.15 1.57
C GLY A 143 -12.65 5.27 1.19
N ASN A 144 -13.32 4.14 1.08
CA ASN A 144 -14.75 4.02 0.81
C ASN A 144 -15.41 3.09 1.85
N CYS A 145 -16.64 2.66 1.60
CA CYS A 145 -17.42 1.78 2.47
C CYS A 145 -17.71 0.41 1.80
N LEU A 146 -16.82 -0.05 0.93
CA LEU A 146 -17.00 -1.29 0.16
C LEU A 146 -16.88 -2.50 1.09
N LYS A 147 -17.89 -3.38 1.08
CA LYS A 147 -17.87 -4.69 1.76
C LYS A 147 -17.44 -5.82 0.85
N SER A 148 -17.59 -5.64 -0.45
CA SER A 148 -17.12 -6.54 -1.51
C SER A 148 -16.64 -5.72 -2.70
N LEU A 149 -15.72 -6.29 -3.48
CA LEU A 149 -15.22 -5.72 -4.72
C LEU A 149 -15.00 -6.86 -5.71
N ASP A 150 -15.72 -6.83 -6.81
CA ASP A 150 -15.55 -7.77 -7.91
C ASP A 150 -14.75 -7.11 -9.04
N VAL A 151 -13.57 -7.63 -9.31
CA VAL A 151 -12.68 -7.21 -10.40
C VAL A 151 -12.46 -8.33 -11.43
N SER A 152 -13.26 -9.40 -11.39
CA SER A 152 -13.11 -10.57 -12.26
C SER A 152 -13.26 -10.26 -13.75
N HIS A 153 -13.99 -9.19 -14.08
CA HIS A 153 -14.20 -8.72 -15.46
C HIS A 153 -13.10 -7.77 -15.96
N ASN A 154 -12.16 -7.38 -15.09
CA ASN A 154 -11.10 -6.43 -15.40
C ASN A 154 -9.75 -7.16 -15.57
N SER A 155 -9.68 -8.12 -16.50
CA SER A 155 -8.54 -9.03 -16.68
C SER A 155 -7.22 -8.37 -17.11
N VAL A 156 -7.26 -7.10 -17.50
CA VAL A 156 -6.08 -6.32 -17.86
C VAL A 156 -5.61 -5.41 -16.71
N LEU A 157 -6.25 -5.50 -15.54
CA LEU A 157 -5.91 -4.68 -14.37
C LEU A 157 -4.47 -4.93 -13.93
N MET A 158 -3.69 -3.86 -13.79
CA MET A 158 -2.28 -3.85 -13.37
C MET A 158 -2.10 -3.23 -11.99
N GLU A 159 -2.91 -2.25 -11.62
CA GLU A 159 -2.86 -1.58 -10.33
C GLU A 159 -4.24 -1.60 -9.67
N LEU A 160 -4.32 -2.18 -8.47
CA LEU A 160 -5.51 -2.17 -7.62
C LEU A 160 -5.17 -1.57 -6.27
N ARG A 161 -5.82 -0.45 -5.94
CA ARG A 161 -5.79 0.16 -4.62
C ARG A 161 -7.20 0.19 -4.05
N CYS A 162 -7.40 -0.55 -2.96
CA CYS A 162 -8.69 -0.68 -2.27
C CYS A 162 -8.52 -0.60 -0.73
N MET A 163 -7.52 0.15 -0.29
CA MET A 163 -7.23 0.36 1.13
C MET A 163 -8.38 1.09 1.83
N LEU A 164 -8.44 0.97 3.18
CA LEU A 164 -9.42 1.70 3.99
C LEU A 164 -10.87 1.49 3.50
N ASN A 165 -11.26 0.21 3.41
CA ASN A 165 -12.61 -0.23 3.12
C ASN A 165 -13.07 -1.25 4.19
N GLU A 166 -14.20 -1.90 3.97
CA GLU A 166 -14.79 -2.91 4.85
C GLU A 166 -14.80 -4.30 4.20
N LEU A 167 -13.85 -4.56 3.28
CA LEU A 167 -13.81 -5.82 2.51
C LEU A 167 -13.67 -7.02 3.43
N VAL A 168 -14.51 -8.04 3.22
CA VAL A 168 -14.45 -9.31 3.94
C VAL A 168 -13.72 -10.40 3.14
N ALA A 169 -13.68 -10.26 1.82
CA ALA A 169 -12.94 -11.07 0.87
C ALA A 169 -12.46 -10.21 -0.30
N LEU A 170 -11.40 -10.61 -0.95
CA LEU A 170 -10.86 -10.00 -2.16
C LEU A 170 -10.30 -11.11 -3.05
N GLU A 171 -10.90 -11.33 -4.21
CA GLU A 171 -10.47 -12.30 -5.20
C GLU A 171 -9.76 -11.60 -6.34
N THR A 172 -8.54 -12.05 -6.66
CA THR A 172 -7.70 -11.47 -7.72
C THR A 172 -7.16 -12.49 -8.71
N ASP A 173 -7.65 -13.73 -8.66
CA ASP A 173 -7.22 -14.85 -9.53
C ASP A 173 -7.45 -14.56 -11.03
N ARG A 174 -8.44 -13.73 -11.36
CA ARG A 174 -8.76 -13.28 -12.72
C ARG A 174 -7.97 -12.06 -13.19
N ASN A 175 -7.03 -11.57 -12.39
CA ASN A 175 -6.22 -10.39 -12.71
C ASN A 175 -4.72 -10.75 -12.82
N PRO A 176 -4.30 -11.62 -13.76
CA PRO A 176 -2.92 -12.13 -13.83
C PRO A 176 -1.88 -11.07 -14.19
N LYS A 177 -2.31 -9.88 -14.62
CA LYS A 177 -1.43 -8.75 -14.94
C LYS A 177 -1.17 -7.81 -13.76
N LEU A 178 -1.74 -8.10 -12.58
CA LEU A 178 -1.53 -7.26 -11.40
C LEU A 178 -0.03 -7.18 -11.07
N THR A 179 0.44 -5.93 -10.96
CA THR A 179 1.79 -5.58 -10.52
C THR A 179 1.78 -4.87 -9.18
N VAL A 180 0.68 -4.19 -8.83
CA VAL A 180 0.49 -3.47 -7.57
C VAL A 180 -0.85 -3.85 -6.97
N LEU A 181 -0.84 -4.34 -5.72
CA LEU A 181 -2.03 -4.61 -4.93
C LEU A 181 -1.90 -3.95 -3.55
N HIS A 182 -2.69 -2.91 -3.30
CA HIS A 182 -2.80 -2.26 -2.01
C HIS A 182 -4.20 -2.49 -1.43
N CYS A 183 -4.31 -3.38 -0.46
CA CYS A 183 -5.56 -3.72 0.21
C CYS A 183 -5.49 -3.57 1.73
N ALA A 184 -4.60 -2.71 2.23
CA ALA A 184 -4.43 -2.46 3.65
C ALA A 184 -5.68 -1.88 4.32
N PHE A 185 -5.79 -2.04 5.65
CA PHE A 185 -6.89 -1.51 6.45
C PHE A 185 -8.30 -1.99 6.04
N ASN A 186 -8.39 -3.22 5.55
CA ASN A 186 -9.64 -3.95 5.42
C ASN A 186 -9.74 -4.93 6.59
N ARG A 187 -10.11 -4.42 7.74
CA ARG A 187 -10.01 -5.11 9.04
C ARG A 187 -10.81 -6.40 9.16
N SER A 188 -11.69 -6.67 8.23
CA SER A 188 -12.48 -7.91 8.15
C SER A 188 -11.92 -8.92 7.15
N LEU A 189 -10.87 -8.57 6.40
CA LEU A 189 -10.23 -9.45 5.41
C LEU A 189 -9.38 -10.50 6.13
N LYS A 190 -9.83 -11.75 6.09
CA LYS A 190 -9.23 -12.87 6.83
C LYS A 190 -8.29 -13.73 5.99
N ALA A 191 -8.44 -13.70 4.69
CA ALA A 191 -7.63 -14.46 3.74
C ALA A 191 -7.37 -13.59 2.50
N LEU A 192 -6.21 -13.78 1.90
CA LEU A 192 -5.80 -13.14 0.65
C LEU A 192 -5.00 -14.14 -0.15
N ASP A 193 -5.53 -14.53 -1.30
CA ASP A 193 -4.82 -15.39 -2.26
C ASP A 193 -4.26 -14.51 -3.38
N VAL A 194 -2.93 -14.53 -3.54
CA VAL A 194 -2.20 -13.82 -4.58
C VAL A 194 -1.45 -14.77 -5.52
N THR A 195 -1.72 -16.07 -5.43
CA THR A 195 -1.04 -17.09 -6.27
C THR A 195 -1.35 -16.92 -7.76
N GLY A 196 -2.52 -16.37 -8.09
CA GLY A 196 -2.94 -15.99 -9.45
C GLY A 196 -2.30 -14.73 -10.02
N ASN A 197 -1.40 -14.05 -9.26
CA ASN A 197 -0.81 -12.76 -9.66
C ASN A 197 0.73 -12.86 -9.79
N PRO A 198 1.27 -13.63 -10.77
CA PRO A 198 2.71 -13.91 -10.86
C PRO A 198 3.58 -12.67 -11.15
N LEU A 199 3.00 -11.59 -11.67
CA LEU A 199 3.70 -10.36 -12.00
C LEU A 199 3.70 -9.34 -10.85
N LEU A 200 3.19 -9.71 -9.67
CA LEU A 200 3.05 -8.81 -8.54
C LEU A 200 4.43 -8.35 -8.05
N LYS A 201 4.63 -7.02 -8.02
CA LYS A 201 5.86 -6.34 -7.58
C LYS A 201 5.70 -5.68 -6.23
N GLU A 202 4.50 -5.21 -5.93
CA GLU A 202 4.20 -4.51 -4.70
C GLU A 202 2.90 -5.03 -4.08
N LEU A 203 3.00 -5.55 -2.85
CA LEU A 203 1.88 -6.01 -2.04
C LEU A 203 1.84 -5.25 -0.73
N VAL A 204 0.77 -4.52 -0.49
CA VAL A 204 0.49 -3.83 0.78
C VAL A 204 -0.83 -4.34 1.34
N CYS A 205 -0.74 -5.18 2.37
CA CYS A 205 -1.88 -5.82 3.03
C CYS A 205 -1.84 -5.67 4.56
N THR A 206 -1.23 -4.58 5.04
CA THR A 206 -1.13 -4.25 6.47
C THR A 206 -2.50 -4.03 7.10
N GLU A 207 -2.59 -4.18 8.43
CA GLU A 207 -3.82 -3.88 9.20
C GLU A 207 -5.08 -4.62 8.71
N ASN A 208 -4.93 -5.86 8.24
CA ASN A 208 -6.03 -6.77 7.94
C ASN A 208 -6.21 -7.79 9.09
N SER A 209 -6.93 -8.89 8.87
CA SER A 209 -7.08 -9.99 9.82
C SER A 209 -6.58 -11.32 9.25
N LEU A 210 -5.50 -11.25 8.44
CA LEU A 210 -4.95 -12.42 7.77
C LEU A 210 -4.34 -13.39 8.78
N SER A 211 -4.63 -14.67 8.62
CA SER A 211 -4.04 -15.78 9.40
C SER A 211 -2.87 -16.46 8.68
N SER A 212 -2.77 -16.29 7.38
CA SER A 212 -1.68 -16.80 6.54
C SER A 212 -1.52 -15.92 5.31
N LEU A 213 -0.34 -15.97 4.70
CA LEU A 213 -0.04 -15.29 3.44
C LEU A 213 0.99 -16.12 2.67
N ASP A 214 0.59 -16.63 1.50
CA ASP A 214 1.48 -17.33 0.58
C ASP A 214 1.89 -16.40 -0.57
N VAL A 215 3.18 -16.07 -0.62
CA VAL A 215 3.76 -15.25 -1.69
C VAL A 215 4.73 -16.05 -2.56
N SER A 216 4.74 -17.38 -2.46
CA SER A 216 5.70 -18.26 -3.14
C SER A 216 5.63 -18.20 -4.67
N HIS A 217 4.49 -17.77 -5.23
CA HIS A 217 4.25 -17.62 -6.66
C HIS A 217 4.56 -16.20 -7.20
N ASN A 218 4.79 -15.24 -6.32
CA ASN A 218 5.03 -13.84 -6.69
C ASN A 218 6.54 -13.55 -6.81
N LEU A 219 7.19 -14.17 -7.80
CA LEU A 219 8.65 -14.14 -7.97
C LEU A 219 9.21 -12.76 -8.33
N GLU A 220 8.35 -11.85 -8.79
CA GLU A 220 8.70 -10.46 -9.12
C GLU A 220 8.56 -9.50 -7.93
N LEU A 221 8.14 -10.02 -6.76
CA LEU A 221 7.84 -9.19 -5.59
C LEU A 221 9.09 -8.46 -5.09
N LYS A 222 9.00 -7.12 -5.05
CA LYS A 222 10.03 -6.20 -4.56
C LYS A 222 9.67 -5.62 -3.21
N LYS A 223 8.40 -5.29 -3.01
CA LYS A 223 7.91 -4.71 -1.77
C LYS A 223 6.78 -5.53 -1.18
N LEU A 224 6.96 -5.97 0.05
CA LEU A 224 5.94 -6.64 0.86
C LEU A 224 5.74 -5.88 2.17
N MET A 225 4.52 -5.39 2.37
CA MET A 225 4.08 -4.80 3.63
C MET A 225 2.86 -5.56 4.13
N CYS A 226 3.05 -6.42 5.12
CA CYS A 226 2.01 -7.27 5.70
C CYS A 226 1.88 -7.10 7.21
N GLY A 227 2.62 -6.16 7.78
CA GLY A 227 2.67 -5.91 9.20
C GLY A 227 1.44 -5.23 9.78
N ASN A 228 1.54 -4.90 11.04
CA ASN A 228 0.53 -4.18 11.78
C ASN A 228 1.20 -3.04 12.56
N GLY A 229 0.52 -1.90 12.65
CA GLY A 229 0.96 -0.81 13.51
C GLY A 229 0.69 -1.11 14.98
N PHE A 230 -0.19 -0.34 15.61
CA PHE A 230 -0.50 -0.50 17.03
C PHE A 230 -1.58 -1.56 17.32
N VAL A 231 -2.37 -1.95 16.35
CA VAL A 231 -3.46 -2.92 16.50
C VAL A 231 -3.06 -4.23 15.85
N LYS A 232 -2.75 -5.24 16.66
CA LYS A 232 -2.34 -6.58 16.20
C LYS A 232 -3.50 -7.27 15.47
N LYS A 233 -3.59 -7.14 14.16
CA LYS A 233 -4.69 -7.67 13.33
C LYS A 233 -4.25 -8.87 12.47
N ASN A 234 -3.22 -8.74 11.64
CA ASN A 234 -2.66 -9.88 10.92
C ASN A 234 -1.95 -10.81 11.92
N ARG A 235 -2.30 -12.08 11.90
CA ARG A 235 -1.73 -13.10 12.77
C ARG A 235 -1.13 -14.20 11.91
N LEU A 236 -0.02 -13.87 11.24
CA LEU A 236 0.56 -14.77 10.25
C LEU A 236 1.30 -15.96 10.86
N GLU A 237 1.83 -15.83 12.11
CA GLU A 237 2.65 -16.81 12.84
C GLU A 237 3.89 -17.31 12.07
N THR A 238 3.80 -17.45 10.75
CA THR A 238 4.90 -17.81 9.84
C THR A 238 4.83 -16.96 8.57
N LEU A 239 5.98 -16.68 7.97
CA LEU A 239 6.10 -15.99 6.70
C LEU A 239 7.32 -16.55 5.95
N ASP A 240 7.08 -17.20 4.80
CA ASP A 240 8.14 -17.68 3.92
C ASP A 240 8.31 -16.74 2.74
N VAL A 241 9.44 -16.04 2.68
CA VAL A 241 9.84 -15.15 1.59
C VAL A 241 11.01 -15.70 0.78
N SER A 242 11.35 -16.98 0.97
CA SER A 242 12.54 -17.60 0.36
C SER A 242 12.53 -17.60 -1.18
N LYS A 243 11.35 -17.53 -1.81
CA LYS A 243 11.17 -17.47 -3.26
C LYS A 243 11.20 -16.03 -3.82
N ASN A 244 11.00 -15.03 -2.95
CA ASN A 244 10.91 -13.61 -3.35
C ASN A 244 12.30 -12.97 -3.34
N THR A 245 13.20 -13.50 -4.16
CA THR A 245 14.63 -13.11 -4.16
C THR A 245 14.90 -11.67 -4.60
N LYS A 246 13.91 -11.02 -5.25
CA LYS A 246 13.96 -9.62 -5.68
C LYS A 246 13.44 -8.63 -4.62
N LEU A 247 13.11 -9.15 -3.42
CA LEU A 247 12.55 -8.32 -2.35
C LEU A 247 13.59 -7.32 -1.86
N ASP A 248 13.28 -6.03 -1.97
CA ASP A 248 14.10 -4.91 -1.47
C ASP A 248 13.53 -4.30 -0.18
N THR A 249 12.23 -4.45 0.03
CA THR A 249 11.51 -3.90 1.18
C THR A 249 10.60 -4.95 1.81
N LEU A 250 10.85 -5.27 3.10
CA LEU A 250 9.99 -6.15 3.88
C LEU A 250 9.55 -5.45 5.17
N GLU A 251 8.25 -5.27 5.31
CA GLU A 251 7.61 -4.79 6.53
C GLU A 251 6.61 -5.85 7.03
N CYS A 252 6.95 -6.50 8.13
CA CYS A 252 6.17 -7.58 8.74
C CYS A 252 6.06 -7.42 10.27
N SER A 253 6.01 -6.16 10.73
CA SER A 253 5.89 -5.86 12.16
C SER A 253 4.58 -6.38 12.76
N GLY A 254 4.60 -6.80 14.02
CA GLY A 254 3.39 -7.19 14.77
C GLY A 254 2.62 -8.39 14.23
N CYS A 255 3.24 -9.28 13.45
CA CYS A 255 2.62 -10.44 12.80
C CYS A 255 2.63 -11.73 13.63
N TRP A 256 3.15 -11.71 14.86
CA TRP A 256 3.30 -12.87 15.73
C TRP A 256 4.33 -13.92 15.25
N LEU A 257 5.26 -13.53 14.39
CA LEU A 257 6.29 -14.42 13.86
C LEU A 257 7.22 -14.90 14.98
N LYS A 258 7.49 -16.21 15.03
CA LYS A 258 8.46 -16.83 15.95
C LYS A 258 9.86 -16.92 15.35
N THR A 259 9.92 -17.04 14.03
CA THR A 259 11.17 -17.08 13.27
C THR A 259 10.99 -16.32 11.98
N LEU A 260 12.07 -15.73 11.48
CA LEU A 260 12.10 -15.12 10.16
C LEU A 260 13.45 -15.41 9.49
N ASP A 261 13.40 -15.92 8.26
CA ASP A 261 14.58 -16.18 7.43
C ASP A 261 14.52 -15.33 6.16
N VAL A 262 15.42 -14.35 6.05
CA VAL A 262 15.58 -13.50 4.88
C VAL A 262 16.90 -13.74 4.15
N SER A 263 17.59 -14.85 4.45
CA SER A 263 18.93 -15.16 3.89
C SER A 263 18.95 -15.30 2.37
N ARG A 264 17.80 -15.51 1.74
CA ARG A 264 17.64 -15.59 0.28
C ARG A 264 17.32 -14.23 -0.38
N ASN A 265 16.95 -13.22 0.41
CA ASN A 265 16.50 -11.90 -0.09
C ASN A 265 17.68 -10.94 -0.16
N ARG A 266 18.64 -11.22 -1.06
CA ARG A 266 19.94 -10.50 -1.12
C ARG A 266 19.83 -9.05 -1.53
N ASP A 267 18.74 -8.68 -2.19
CA ASP A 267 18.47 -7.30 -2.63
C ASP A 267 17.80 -6.45 -1.53
N LEU A 268 17.56 -7.05 -0.34
CA LEU A 268 16.87 -6.38 0.75
C LEU A 268 17.65 -5.15 1.23
N ILE A 269 16.95 -4.00 1.26
CA ILE A 269 17.46 -2.69 1.67
C ILE A 269 16.84 -2.27 3.02
N TYR A 270 15.57 -2.57 3.22
CA TYR A 270 14.79 -2.26 4.41
C TYR A 270 14.12 -3.50 4.97
N LEU A 271 14.31 -3.76 6.26
CA LEU A 271 13.63 -4.81 7.00
C LEU A 271 13.05 -4.26 8.31
N ASN A 272 11.73 -4.28 8.44
CA ASN A 272 11.04 -4.08 9.69
C ASN A 272 10.31 -5.36 10.12
N CYS A 273 10.81 -6.02 11.15
CA CYS A 273 10.19 -7.17 11.78
C CYS A 273 9.93 -6.94 13.29
N SER A 274 9.74 -5.68 13.66
CA SER A 274 9.48 -5.28 15.05
C SER A 274 8.19 -5.87 15.62
N ARG A 275 8.07 -5.90 16.96
CA ARG A 275 6.82 -6.28 17.66
C ARG A 275 6.31 -7.68 17.29
N ASN A 276 7.22 -8.62 17.09
CA ASN A 276 6.93 -10.03 16.86
C ASN A 276 7.30 -10.87 18.10
N GLU A 277 7.31 -12.20 17.94
CA GLU A 277 7.72 -13.15 18.94
C GLU A 277 9.03 -13.84 18.53
N LEU A 278 9.89 -13.14 17.73
CA LEU A 278 11.07 -13.73 17.11
C LEU A 278 12.08 -14.20 18.14
N GLU A 279 12.30 -15.50 18.19
CA GLU A 279 13.41 -16.13 18.88
C GLU A 279 14.66 -16.25 17.98
N ARG A 280 14.45 -16.24 16.66
CA ARG A 280 15.49 -16.31 15.63
C ARG A 280 15.19 -15.38 14.45
N LEU A 281 16.20 -14.62 14.07
CA LEU A 281 16.22 -13.83 12.84
C LEU A 281 17.46 -14.25 12.05
N ASN A 282 17.25 -14.89 10.89
CA ASN A 282 18.34 -15.27 9.99
C ASN A 282 18.46 -14.23 8.85
N LEU A 283 19.46 -13.37 8.95
CA LEU A 283 19.78 -12.39 7.90
C LEU A 283 20.64 -13.02 6.79
N GLY A 284 21.44 -14.05 7.10
CA GLY A 284 22.37 -14.63 6.14
C GLY A 284 23.34 -13.58 5.58
N ALA A 285 23.43 -13.50 4.24
CA ALA A 285 24.21 -12.47 3.55
C ALA A 285 23.29 -11.57 2.75
N VAL A 286 22.78 -10.50 3.38
CA VAL A 286 22.00 -9.41 2.78
C VAL A 286 22.87 -8.13 2.75
N PRO A 287 23.81 -8.05 1.79
CA PRO A 287 24.85 -7.03 1.80
C PRO A 287 24.33 -5.61 1.58
N ASN A 288 23.12 -5.47 1.00
CA ASN A 288 22.51 -4.19 0.66
C ASN A 288 21.61 -3.64 1.77
N LEU A 289 21.41 -4.39 2.86
CA LEU A 289 20.54 -3.99 3.97
C LEU A 289 21.10 -2.74 4.64
N LYS A 290 20.33 -1.65 4.58
CA LYS A 290 20.66 -0.35 5.16
C LYS A 290 19.97 -0.10 6.48
N GLU A 291 18.74 -0.56 6.60
CA GLU A 291 17.88 -0.31 7.76
C GLU A 291 17.32 -1.62 8.28
N LEU A 292 17.59 -1.89 9.55
CA LEU A 292 17.09 -3.06 10.28
C LEU A 292 16.34 -2.59 11.52
N ASP A 293 15.01 -2.82 11.52
CA ASP A 293 14.13 -2.61 12.65
C ASP A 293 13.61 -3.95 13.17
N CYS A 294 14.12 -4.39 14.33
CA CYS A 294 13.69 -5.62 14.98
C CYS A 294 13.43 -5.46 16.51
N PRO A 295 13.02 -4.27 17.00
CA PRO A 295 12.74 -4.10 18.40
C PRO A 295 11.49 -4.89 18.84
N MET A 296 11.36 -5.07 20.18
CA MET A 296 10.23 -5.76 20.79
C MET A 296 10.05 -7.18 20.24
N ASN A 297 11.09 -8.00 20.36
CA ASN A 297 11.14 -9.41 20.04
C ASN A 297 11.73 -10.22 21.21
N LYS A 298 12.07 -11.49 20.99
CA LYS A 298 12.68 -12.39 21.97
C LYS A 298 14.08 -12.85 21.53
N LEU A 299 14.77 -12.04 20.74
CA LEU A 299 16.07 -12.40 20.18
C LEU A 299 17.11 -12.48 21.31
N SER A 300 17.76 -13.62 21.45
CA SER A 300 18.94 -13.79 22.30
C SER A 300 20.27 -13.60 21.54
N ARG A 301 20.21 -13.57 20.21
CA ARG A 301 21.34 -13.35 19.30
C ARG A 301 20.88 -12.58 18.08
N LEU A 302 21.77 -11.70 17.58
CA LEU A 302 21.58 -10.96 16.34
C LEU A 302 22.94 -10.89 15.62
N ASP A 303 23.05 -11.58 14.48
CA ASP A 303 24.25 -11.56 13.64
C ASP A 303 24.05 -10.62 12.47
N VAL A 304 24.73 -9.46 12.50
CA VAL A 304 24.74 -8.42 11.47
C VAL A 304 26.08 -8.35 10.72
N SER A 305 27.00 -9.27 10.97
CA SER A 305 28.39 -9.23 10.46
C SER A 305 28.49 -9.20 8.93
N ARG A 306 27.51 -9.78 8.24
CA ARG A 306 27.45 -9.83 6.77
C ARG A 306 26.63 -8.69 6.14
N CYS A 307 25.98 -7.86 6.95
CA CYS A 307 25.14 -6.74 6.51
C CYS A 307 25.94 -5.43 6.51
N LYS A 308 26.96 -5.36 5.66
CA LYS A 308 27.98 -4.28 5.72
C LYS A 308 27.47 -2.89 5.35
N ALA A 309 26.32 -2.80 4.67
CA ALA A 309 25.71 -1.52 4.28
C ALA A 309 24.82 -0.90 5.36
N LEU A 310 24.66 -1.55 6.54
CA LEU A 310 23.81 -1.05 7.60
C LEU A 310 24.24 0.34 8.05
N THR A 311 23.28 1.25 8.02
CA THR A 311 23.37 2.62 8.54
C THR A 311 22.49 2.80 9.77
N TRP A 312 21.45 2.00 9.90
CA TRP A 312 20.45 2.05 10.95
C TRP A 312 20.19 0.65 11.52
N ILE A 313 20.30 0.50 12.85
CA ILE A 313 19.91 -0.69 13.59
C ILE A 313 19.06 -0.26 14.78
N SER A 314 17.84 -0.80 14.88
CA SER A 314 17.02 -0.76 16.08
C SER A 314 16.71 -2.19 16.51
N CYS A 315 17.21 -2.58 17.69
CA CYS A 315 17.01 -3.91 18.27
C CYS A 315 16.65 -3.85 19.76
N ASP A 316 16.04 -2.76 20.18
CA ASP A 316 15.59 -2.53 21.55
C ASP A 316 14.60 -3.59 22.00
N ARG A 317 14.48 -3.77 23.33
CA ARG A 317 13.49 -4.71 23.91
C ARG A 317 13.59 -6.09 23.34
N ASN A 318 14.78 -6.67 23.47
CA ASN A 318 15.10 -8.05 23.15
C ASN A 318 15.79 -8.71 24.37
N SER A 319 16.42 -9.86 24.17
CA SER A 319 17.17 -10.59 25.20
C SER A 319 18.64 -10.75 24.82
N LEU A 320 19.21 -9.76 24.09
CA LEU A 320 20.58 -9.82 23.60
C LEU A 320 21.58 -9.71 24.76
N SER A 321 22.43 -10.70 24.94
CA SER A 321 23.55 -10.65 25.90
C SER A 321 24.84 -10.11 25.27
N SER A 322 24.92 -10.06 23.96
CA SER A 322 26.03 -9.47 23.20
C SER A 322 25.54 -8.95 21.86
N LEU A 323 26.21 -7.95 21.31
CA LEU A 323 25.95 -7.39 20.00
C LEU A 323 27.29 -6.97 19.37
N ASP A 324 27.65 -7.60 18.23
CA ASP A 324 28.85 -7.24 17.47
C ASP A 324 28.48 -6.42 16.24
N VAL A 325 28.86 -5.15 16.24
CA VAL A 325 28.66 -4.18 15.15
C VAL A 325 29.96 -3.77 14.47
N SER A 326 31.09 -4.47 14.74
CA SER A 326 32.42 -4.14 14.24
C SER A 326 32.54 -4.12 12.71
N HIS A 327 31.68 -4.89 12.04
CA HIS A 327 31.64 -4.99 10.58
C HIS A 327 30.71 -3.94 9.91
N ASN A 328 29.93 -3.19 10.69
CA ASN A 328 28.94 -2.23 10.20
C ASN A 328 29.48 -0.80 10.27
N ARG A 329 30.56 -0.56 9.53
CA ARG A 329 31.33 0.70 9.59
C ARG A 329 30.57 1.95 9.13
N SER A 330 29.48 1.77 8.41
CA SER A 330 28.59 2.86 7.96
C SER A 330 27.47 3.18 8.95
N LEU A 331 27.46 2.51 10.12
CA LEU A 331 26.40 2.65 11.10
C LEU A 331 26.43 4.06 11.71
N ASN A 332 25.34 4.82 11.51
CA ASN A 332 25.15 6.17 12.06
C ASN A 332 24.12 6.22 13.17
N TRP A 333 23.22 5.23 13.23
CA TRP A 333 22.21 5.09 14.27
C TRP A 333 22.21 3.68 14.83
N LEU A 334 22.40 3.58 16.16
CA LEU A 334 22.28 2.31 16.88
C LEU A 334 21.34 2.49 18.08
N SER A 335 20.27 1.70 18.11
CA SER A 335 19.39 1.56 19.25
C SER A 335 19.37 0.10 19.69
N CYS A 336 19.87 -0.17 20.90
CA CYS A 336 19.97 -1.49 21.50
C CYS A 336 19.57 -1.47 23.00
N GLY A 337 18.74 -0.51 23.37
CA GLY A 337 18.24 -0.36 24.74
C GLY A 337 17.35 -1.54 25.17
N GLU A 338 17.12 -1.64 26.51
CA GLU A 338 16.26 -2.67 27.09
C GLU A 338 16.66 -4.10 26.61
N ASN A 339 17.95 -4.44 26.81
CA ASN A 339 18.57 -5.72 26.52
C ASN A 339 19.38 -6.25 27.73
N LEU A 340 20.21 -7.25 27.53
CA LEU A 340 21.03 -7.87 28.59
C LEU A 340 22.54 -7.67 28.34
N LEU A 341 22.91 -6.61 27.60
CA LEU A 341 24.29 -6.36 27.20
C LEU A 341 25.15 -6.01 28.44
N THR A 342 26.25 -6.71 28.61
CA THR A 342 27.26 -6.42 29.64
C THR A 342 28.42 -5.59 29.10
N THR A 343 28.64 -5.65 27.79
CA THR A 343 29.64 -4.89 27.04
C THR A 343 29.05 -4.45 25.71
N LEU A 344 29.54 -3.33 25.17
CA LEU A 344 29.21 -2.85 23.83
C LEU A 344 30.43 -2.16 23.25
N ASP A 345 30.98 -2.71 22.16
CA ASP A 345 32.09 -2.12 21.42
C ASP A 345 31.59 -1.43 20.16
N VAL A 346 31.71 -0.12 20.12
CA VAL A 346 31.35 0.73 18.98
C VAL A 346 32.57 1.44 18.37
N SER A 347 33.78 1.02 18.72
CA SER A 347 35.05 1.65 18.27
C SER A 347 35.22 1.66 16.75
N HIS A 348 34.60 0.70 16.05
CA HIS A 348 34.64 0.60 14.59
C HIS A 348 33.56 1.41 13.85
N ASN A 349 32.67 2.07 14.60
CA ASN A 349 31.53 2.82 14.04
C ASN A 349 31.78 4.33 14.10
N SER A 350 32.85 4.79 13.44
CA SER A 350 33.34 6.17 13.54
C SER A 350 32.37 7.24 13.01
N VAL A 351 31.35 6.83 12.26
CA VAL A 351 30.27 7.71 11.75
C VAL A 351 29.00 7.65 12.59
N LEU A 352 29.04 7.05 13.78
CA LEU A 352 27.89 6.93 14.67
C LEU A 352 27.51 8.30 15.21
N GLU A 353 26.27 8.74 14.93
CA GLU A 353 25.71 10.01 15.38
C GLU A 353 24.76 9.85 16.57
N THR A 354 24.08 8.70 16.65
CA THR A 354 23.12 8.42 17.72
C THR A 354 23.34 7.03 18.29
N LEU A 355 23.47 6.96 19.61
CA LEU A 355 23.56 5.70 20.35
C LEU A 355 22.53 5.69 21.48
N TRP A 356 21.63 4.69 21.43
CA TRP A 356 20.68 4.35 22.50
C TRP A 356 21.04 2.98 23.03
N CYS A 357 21.58 2.91 24.25
CA CYS A 357 21.97 1.66 24.92
C CYS A 357 21.50 1.63 26.38
N ASN A 358 20.45 2.42 26.67
CA ASN A 358 19.83 2.48 28.00
C ASN A 358 19.27 1.12 28.43
N ASP A 359 19.05 0.95 29.76
CA ASP A 359 18.42 -0.25 30.32
C ASP A 359 19.15 -1.55 29.88
N ASN A 360 20.46 -1.60 30.14
CA ASN A 360 21.34 -2.75 29.93
C ASN A 360 22.16 -3.02 31.20
N GLN A 361 23.22 -3.80 31.10
CA GLN A 361 24.11 -4.14 32.20
C GLN A 361 25.57 -3.71 31.94
N LEU A 362 25.76 -2.64 31.13
CA LEU A 362 27.07 -2.16 30.74
C LEU A 362 27.85 -1.65 31.96
N THR A 363 29.06 -2.15 32.14
CA THR A 363 29.97 -1.72 33.20
C THR A 363 30.97 -0.65 32.72
N THR A 364 31.22 -0.64 31.42
CA THR A 364 32.07 0.32 30.72
C THR A 364 31.49 0.68 29.38
N LEU A 365 31.76 1.88 28.88
CA LEU A 365 31.37 2.32 27.54
C LEU A 365 32.46 3.29 27.03
N ASP A 366 33.25 2.81 26.03
CA ASP A 366 34.27 3.65 25.38
C ASP A 366 33.68 4.24 24.09
N LEU A 367 33.64 5.58 24.07
CA LEU A 367 33.12 6.36 22.95
C LEU A 367 34.21 7.17 22.23
N SER A 368 35.49 6.91 22.54
CA SER A 368 36.62 7.61 21.94
C SER A 368 36.70 7.42 20.42
N GLY A 369 36.17 6.30 19.90
CA GLY A 369 36.10 6.00 18.48
C GLY A 369 34.90 6.66 17.73
N ASN A 370 34.04 7.42 18.43
CA ASN A 370 32.82 8.00 17.86
C ASN A 370 32.82 9.54 17.91
N PRO A 371 33.74 10.22 17.21
CA PRO A 371 33.96 11.66 17.39
C PRO A 371 32.80 12.56 16.96
N ILE A 372 31.89 12.05 16.11
CA ILE A 372 30.74 12.81 15.60
C ILE A 372 29.43 12.49 16.31
N LEU A 373 29.47 11.74 17.43
CA LEU A 373 28.30 11.41 18.23
C LEU A 373 27.59 12.68 18.70
N ARG A 374 26.26 12.73 18.49
CA ARG A 374 25.38 13.88 18.78
C ARG A 374 24.33 13.58 19.84
N LYS A 375 23.93 12.31 19.97
CA LYS A 375 22.90 11.87 20.91
C LYS A 375 23.36 10.59 21.61
N LEU A 376 23.28 10.57 22.92
CA LEU A 376 23.64 9.44 23.75
C LEU A 376 22.55 9.18 24.80
N TYR A 377 21.96 8.00 24.78
CA TYR A 377 21.07 7.50 25.83
C TYR A 377 21.69 6.23 26.40
N CYS A 378 22.30 6.32 27.58
CA CYS A 378 22.97 5.22 28.27
C CYS A 378 22.51 5.07 29.74
N CYS A 379 21.35 5.64 30.06
CA CYS A 379 20.77 5.55 31.39
C CYS A 379 20.46 4.09 31.80
N ASN A 380 20.31 3.86 33.13
CA ASN A 380 19.97 2.57 33.70
C ASN A 380 20.94 1.45 33.26
N ASN A 381 22.23 1.70 33.39
CA ASN A 381 23.32 0.76 33.23
C ASN A 381 24.10 0.57 34.54
N ARG A 382 25.30 0.00 34.49
CA ARG A 382 26.20 -0.19 35.63
C ARG A 382 27.53 0.56 35.43
N LEU A 383 27.49 1.65 34.64
CA LEU A 383 28.69 2.44 34.36
C LEU A 383 29.20 3.07 35.65
N SER A 384 30.49 2.94 35.93
CA SER A 384 31.19 3.62 37.04
C SER A 384 31.88 4.91 36.58
N SER A 385 32.07 5.07 35.29
CA SER A 385 32.64 6.31 34.70
C SER A 385 32.23 6.41 33.24
N LEU A 386 32.22 7.62 32.67
CA LEU A 386 31.94 7.87 31.28
C LEU A 386 32.80 9.06 30.81
N ASP A 387 33.75 8.81 29.89
CA ASP A 387 34.59 9.85 29.29
C ASP A 387 33.98 10.29 27.94
N LEU A 388 33.55 11.55 27.90
CA LEU A 388 32.96 12.19 26.71
C LEU A 388 33.91 13.25 26.10
N SER A 389 35.17 13.32 26.53
CA SER A 389 36.14 14.33 26.09
C SER A 389 36.40 14.36 24.59
N LYS A 390 36.19 13.23 23.91
CA LYS A 390 36.35 13.10 22.44
C LYS A 390 35.08 13.40 21.66
N ASN A 391 33.90 13.46 22.28
CA ASN A 391 32.59 13.57 21.63
C ASN A 391 32.10 15.03 21.59
N LYS A 392 32.85 15.89 20.88
CA LYS A 392 32.64 17.34 20.86
C LYS A 392 31.33 17.85 20.34
N PHE A 393 30.56 16.99 19.64
CA PHE A 393 29.24 17.31 19.09
C PHE A 393 28.08 16.90 20.01
N LEU A 394 28.37 16.20 21.11
CA LEU A 394 27.38 15.93 22.16
C LEU A 394 27.04 17.22 22.91
N GLU A 395 25.78 17.62 22.86
CA GLU A 395 25.25 18.67 23.69
C GLU A 395 24.71 18.08 25.00
N PRO A 396 24.86 18.74 26.17
CA PRO A 396 24.37 18.20 27.43
C PRO A 396 22.92 17.73 27.43
N ARG A 397 22.04 18.46 26.75
CA ARG A 397 20.61 18.08 26.61
C ARG A 397 20.36 16.79 25.80
N ASN A 398 21.35 16.30 25.07
CA ASN A 398 21.30 15.11 24.23
C ASN A 398 22.01 13.92 24.90
N VAL A 399 22.34 14.02 26.14
CA VAL A 399 22.94 12.94 26.94
C VAL A 399 21.98 12.57 28.07
N SER A 400 21.66 11.26 28.17
CA SER A 400 20.89 10.69 29.27
C SER A 400 21.68 9.53 29.87
N ASP A 401 22.16 9.72 31.09
CA ASP A 401 23.08 8.81 31.80
C ASP A 401 22.64 8.44 33.22
N HIS A 402 21.46 8.91 33.67
CA HIS A 402 20.92 8.63 34.99
C HIS A 402 20.73 7.10 35.23
N GLY A 403 20.69 6.74 36.55
CA GLY A 403 20.53 5.31 36.90
C GLY A 403 21.80 4.48 36.66
N ASN A 404 22.97 5.13 36.51
CA ASN A 404 24.27 4.48 36.49
C ASN A 404 24.91 4.50 37.88
N CYS A 405 26.05 3.83 38.04
CA CYS A 405 26.77 3.69 39.30
C CYS A 405 27.88 4.75 39.44
N PHE A 406 27.69 5.97 38.99
CA PHE A 406 28.71 7.03 39.09
C PHE A 406 28.93 7.37 40.56
N PRO A 407 30.20 7.52 41.01
CA PRO A 407 30.51 8.00 42.36
C PRO A 407 29.97 9.44 42.52
N GLU A 408 29.41 9.75 43.70
CA GLU A 408 29.02 11.09 44.06
C GLU A 408 30.29 11.94 44.29
N GLU A 409 30.90 12.48 43.24
CA GLU A 409 31.95 13.48 43.31
C GLU A 409 31.38 14.85 42.98
N GLU A 410 31.67 15.83 43.85
CA GLU A 410 31.40 17.25 43.61
C GLU A 410 32.11 17.69 42.34
N GLY A 411 31.36 17.86 41.23
CA GLY A 411 31.89 18.38 39.96
C GLY A 411 31.62 17.53 38.72
N SER A 412 31.00 16.35 38.82
CA SER A 412 30.55 15.63 37.65
C SER A 412 29.42 16.42 36.98
N ILE A 413 29.47 16.53 35.66
CA ILE A 413 28.41 17.15 34.88
C ILE A 413 27.18 16.22 35.00
N VAL A 414 26.33 16.51 36.00
CA VAL A 414 24.99 15.88 36.08
C VAL A 414 24.16 16.49 34.95
N VAL A 415 24.03 15.77 33.88
CA VAL A 415 23.14 16.17 32.79
C VAL A 415 21.74 15.79 33.22
N ASN A 416 20.96 16.82 33.58
CA ASN A 416 19.59 16.68 34.05
C ASN A 416 18.70 15.89 33.08
N SER A 417 18.03 14.93 33.67
CA SER A 417 16.99 14.06 33.12
C SER A 417 15.91 14.81 32.35
N CYS A 418 15.60 14.32 31.16
CA CYS A 418 14.26 14.35 30.61
C CYS A 418 14.04 13.00 29.93
N CYS A 419 13.42 12.06 30.67
CA CYS A 419 12.74 10.92 30.06
C CYS A 419 11.27 11.30 29.89
N PHE A 420 10.76 11.24 28.65
CA PHE A 420 9.36 11.06 28.34
C PHE A 420 9.20 9.78 27.54
#